data_cc8fc3b3f469ba2fc31f692e0660de5a
#
_entry.id   cc8fc3b3f469ba2fc31f692e0660de5a
#
_cell.length_a   1.000
_cell.length_b   1.000
_cell.length_c   1.000
_cell.angle_alpha   90.00
_cell.angle_beta   90.00
_cell.angle_gamma   90.00
#
_symmetry.space_group_name_H-M   'P 1'
#
loop_
_entity.id
_entity.type
_entity.pdbx_description
1 polymer ?
#
loop_
_entity_poly.entity_id
_entity_poly.type
_entity_poly.pdbx_seq_one_letter_code
_entity_poly.pdbx_strand_id
1 'polypeptide(L)'
;MYRKDSTGWIKHVDFIILDLICLQVAFVLAYALSGYGANPYQLILYRNMAVFMEVADLVVLFAMGTLKNVLKRGYYKDFVVTAQHGVILGACLLLYLFMLQEGHAYSRLALILNIVIYILLTYLVRELWKHLLRKEMEDGENLSLLLVVSADVVSAVVESMKEHNYARYKIAGIAVIDKEMTGKYINGVKVVANMENAAEYVCKEWIDEVLIVTSGVVPYPKELIEQFTETGVTVHLNLAKVQSVPGKKQLVEKVGDYTVLTTSINYASTRDLMLKRLVDIAGGLVGCLITGILFIFVAPAIYIASPGPIFFAQERVGKNGKRFKMYKFRSMYMDAEERKAELMKDNKLGDEKMFKLDFDPRVIGNKILPDGTHKTGIGEFIRRTSIDEFPQFFNVLKGDMSIIGTRPPLVSETNFYELHHRARLAIKPGITGMWQVSGRSAITDFEEVVRLDKEYITNWNIGLDIKIFFKTIMVVLKKDGSM
;
A
#
# COMPACT_ATOMS: atom_id res chain seq x y z
N MET A 1 -9.17 -3.36 -4.74
CA MET A 1 -8.13 -2.40 -4.33
C MET A 1 -8.75 -1.33 -3.44
N TYR A 2 -8.21 -1.07 -2.26
CA TYR A 2 -8.57 0.14 -1.52
C TYR A 2 -7.90 1.30 -2.25
N ARG A 3 -8.66 2.01 -3.09
CA ARG A 3 -8.13 3.16 -3.77
C ARG A 3 -8.10 4.35 -2.82
N LYS A 4 -6.97 5.04 -2.80
CA LYS A 4 -6.79 6.27 -2.04
C LYS A 4 -7.66 7.36 -2.68
N ASP A 5 -8.65 7.89 -1.95
CA ASP A 5 -9.36 9.09 -2.38
C ASP A 5 -8.36 10.25 -2.46
N SER A 6 -8.22 10.83 -3.66
CA SER A 6 -7.13 11.78 -3.95
C SER A 6 -7.47 13.24 -3.60
N THR A 7 -8.59 13.48 -2.95
CA THR A 7 -9.13 14.84 -2.69
C THR A 7 -8.72 15.44 -1.34
N GLY A 8 -7.66 14.96 -0.67
CA GLY A 8 -7.25 15.47 0.64
C GLY A 8 -5.94 16.25 0.64
N TRP A 9 -5.88 17.34 1.43
CA TRP A 9 -4.69 18.14 1.77
C TRP A 9 -3.55 17.31 2.40
N ILE A 10 -3.84 16.14 2.94
CA ILE A 10 -2.88 15.18 3.53
C ILE A 10 -1.95 14.54 2.48
N LYS A 11 -2.18 14.77 1.19
CA LYS A 11 -1.40 14.15 0.10
C LYS A 11 0.09 14.56 0.09
N HIS A 12 0.43 15.66 0.76
CA HIS A 12 1.74 16.28 0.74
C HIS A 12 2.26 16.62 2.14
N VAL A 13 1.99 15.74 3.13
CA VAL A 13 2.48 15.91 4.51
C VAL A 13 4.01 15.98 4.57
N ASP A 14 4.69 15.27 3.70
CA ASP A 14 6.12 15.30 3.52
C ASP A 14 6.62 16.74 3.21
N PHE A 15 5.94 17.45 2.29
CA PHE A 15 6.26 18.84 1.99
C PHE A 15 5.95 19.78 3.15
N ILE A 16 4.86 19.53 3.91
CA ILE A 16 4.55 20.33 5.12
C ILE A 16 5.69 20.20 6.14
N ILE A 17 6.13 18.99 6.42
CA ILE A 17 7.22 18.75 7.37
C ILE A 17 8.51 19.42 6.89
N LEU A 18 8.83 19.32 5.60
CA LEU A 18 10.00 19.99 5.04
C LEU A 18 9.93 21.50 5.16
N ASP A 19 8.78 22.11 4.89
CA ASP A 19 8.57 23.56 5.00
C ASP A 19 8.78 24.03 6.44
N LEU A 20 8.20 23.35 7.43
CA LEU A 20 8.38 23.66 8.85
C LEU A 20 9.87 23.53 9.28
N ILE A 21 10.56 22.47 8.85
CA ILE A 21 11.99 22.31 9.12
C ILE A 21 12.80 23.46 8.46
N CYS A 22 12.51 23.78 7.20
CA CYS A 22 13.18 24.88 6.50
C CYS A 22 12.95 26.22 7.21
N LEU A 23 11.77 26.46 7.76
CA LEU A 23 11.43 27.67 8.50
C LEU A 23 12.27 27.81 9.77
N GLN A 24 12.39 26.73 10.56
CA GLN A 24 13.22 26.75 11.78
C GLN A 24 14.72 26.89 11.46
N VAL A 25 15.20 26.20 10.42
CA VAL A 25 16.59 26.35 9.96
C VAL A 25 16.87 27.79 9.50
N ALA A 26 15.98 28.37 8.71
CA ALA A 26 16.09 29.77 8.26
C ALA A 26 16.10 30.75 9.45
N PHE A 27 15.25 30.48 10.44
CA PHE A 27 15.17 31.29 11.66
C PHE A 27 16.47 31.28 12.46
N VAL A 28 17.05 30.10 12.69
CA VAL A 28 18.34 29.96 13.40
C VAL A 28 19.47 30.62 12.63
N LEU A 29 19.54 30.42 11.30
CA LEU A 29 20.55 31.02 10.45
C LEU A 29 20.44 32.56 10.41
N ALA A 30 19.23 33.09 10.27
CA ALA A 30 18.97 34.52 10.27
C ALA A 30 19.37 35.17 11.59
N TYR A 31 19.10 34.53 12.71
CA TYR A 31 19.49 34.98 14.03
C TYR A 31 21.02 35.02 14.18
N ALA A 32 21.71 33.96 13.79
CA ALA A 32 23.16 33.87 13.84
C ALA A 32 23.83 34.91 12.96
N LEU A 33 23.36 35.11 11.73
CA LEU A 33 23.88 36.08 10.78
C LEU A 33 23.62 37.56 11.22
N SER A 34 22.61 37.76 12.09
CA SER A 34 22.32 39.09 12.65
C SER A 34 23.20 39.49 13.84
N GLY A 35 24.16 38.64 14.22
CA GLY A 35 25.14 38.93 15.27
C GLY A 35 24.66 38.70 16.71
N TYR A 36 23.52 38.06 16.92
CA TYR A 36 22.94 37.79 18.26
C TYR A 36 23.40 36.48 18.89
N GLY A 37 24.31 35.75 18.24
CA GLY A 37 24.79 34.44 18.71
C GLY A 37 24.13 33.24 17.99
N ALA A 38 24.34 32.01 18.50
CA ALA A 38 23.94 30.81 17.76
C ALA A 38 22.56 30.24 18.16
N ASN A 39 22.00 30.63 19.30
CA ASN A 39 20.77 30.01 19.81
C ASN A 39 19.66 31.05 20.07
N PRO A 40 18.69 31.22 19.16
CA PRO A 40 17.58 32.16 19.33
C PRO A 40 16.60 31.76 20.46
N TYR A 41 16.53 30.48 20.82
CA TYR A 41 15.54 30.00 21.77
C TYR A 41 15.82 30.33 23.25
N GLN A 42 16.98 30.94 23.55
CA GLN A 42 17.31 31.45 24.89
C GLN A 42 16.49 32.68 25.25
N LEU A 43 16.15 33.50 24.28
CA LEU A 43 15.36 34.73 24.47
C LEU A 43 13.87 34.39 24.33
N ILE A 44 13.06 34.78 25.34
CA ILE A 44 11.62 34.50 25.38
C ILE A 44 10.92 35.03 24.12
N LEU A 45 11.25 36.23 23.68
CA LEU A 45 10.65 36.85 22.50
C LEU A 45 10.90 36.04 21.23
N TYR A 46 12.13 35.59 20.99
CA TYR A 46 12.50 34.79 19.83
C TYR A 46 11.92 33.38 19.90
N ARG A 47 11.85 32.80 21.09
CA ARG A 47 11.19 31.49 21.28
C ARG A 47 9.69 31.53 20.98
N ASN A 48 8.98 32.57 21.46
CA ASN A 48 7.57 32.78 21.16
C ASN A 48 7.35 33.04 19.67
N MET A 49 8.24 33.80 19.02
CA MET A 49 8.22 34.04 17.60
C MET A 49 8.38 32.72 16.81
N ALA A 50 9.31 31.84 17.23
CA ALA A 50 9.50 30.53 16.58
C ALA A 50 8.21 29.72 16.58
N VAL A 51 7.50 29.64 17.71
CA VAL A 51 6.22 28.92 17.79
C VAL A 51 5.14 29.58 16.95
N PHE A 52 5.07 30.93 16.99
CA PHE A 52 4.09 31.66 16.17
C PHE A 52 4.34 31.45 14.67
N MET A 53 5.60 31.45 14.22
CA MET A 53 5.95 31.19 12.82
C MET A 53 5.45 29.84 12.31
N GLU A 54 5.60 28.77 13.10
CA GLU A 54 5.10 27.43 12.72
C GLU A 54 3.58 27.43 12.52
N VAL A 55 2.85 28.04 13.46
CA VAL A 55 1.39 28.14 13.38
C VAL A 55 0.95 29.00 12.20
N ALA A 56 1.61 30.16 12.01
CA ALA A 56 1.33 31.08 10.90
C ALA A 56 1.61 30.42 9.55
N ASP A 57 2.72 29.68 9.42
CA ASP A 57 3.08 28.96 8.21
C ASP A 57 2.01 27.95 7.82
N LEU A 58 1.55 27.14 8.76
CA LEU A 58 0.45 26.19 8.53
C LEU A 58 -0.84 26.91 8.09
N VAL A 59 -1.21 28.01 8.74
CA VAL A 59 -2.40 28.78 8.38
C VAL A 59 -2.28 29.32 6.95
N VAL A 60 -1.15 29.95 6.60
CA VAL A 60 -0.90 30.49 5.26
C VAL A 60 -0.89 29.37 4.21
N LEU A 61 -0.25 28.23 4.53
CA LEU A 61 -0.17 27.06 3.67
C LEU A 61 -1.56 26.53 3.28
N PHE A 62 -2.46 26.42 4.26
CA PHE A 62 -3.82 25.96 4.02
C PHE A 62 -4.70 27.03 3.34
N ALA A 63 -4.61 28.29 3.76
CA ALA A 63 -5.40 29.39 3.20
C ALA A 63 -5.08 29.61 1.72
N MET A 64 -3.81 29.59 1.34
CA MET A 64 -3.37 29.78 -0.04
C MET A 64 -3.41 28.49 -0.88
N GLY A 65 -3.53 27.32 -0.26
CA GLY A 65 -3.38 26.05 -0.95
C GLY A 65 -2.01 25.90 -1.62
N THR A 66 -0.95 26.34 -0.93
CA THR A 66 0.42 26.43 -1.46
C THR A 66 0.93 25.11 -2.04
N LEU A 67 0.51 23.98 -1.49
CA LEU A 67 0.90 22.63 -1.94
C LEU A 67 -0.01 22.04 -3.02
N LYS A 68 -1.04 22.76 -3.48
CA LYS A 68 -1.94 22.27 -4.53
C LYS A 68 -1.14 22.04 -5.82
N ASN A 69 -1.12 20.80 -6.29
CA ASN A 69 -0.38 20.36 -7.48
C ASN A 69 1.16 20.60 -7.42
N VAL A 70 1.77 20.58 -6.24
CA VAL A 70 3.20 20.85 -6.06
C VAL A 70 4.09 20.00 -6.98
N LEU A 71 3.81 18.70 -7.13
CA LEU A 71 4.58 17.78 -7.98
C LEU A 71 4.47 18.09 -9.49
N LYS A 72 3.41 18.79 -9.91
CA LYS A 72 3.12 19.08 -11.33
C LYS A 72 3.59 20.47 -11.76
N ARG A 73 4.06 21.30 -10.81
CA ARG A 73 4.52 22.67 -11.11
C ARG A 73 5.91 22.63 -11.70
N GLY A 74 6.13 23.44 -12.77
CA GLY A 74 7.47 23.74 -13.26
C GLY A 74 8.22 24.66 -12.29
N TYR A 75 9.54 24.72 -12.42
CA TYR A 75 10.47 25.46 -11.56
C TYR A 75 10.05 26.92 -11.29
N TYR A 76 9.72 27.67 -12.35
CA TYR A 76 9.31 29.08 -12.23
C TYR A 76 8.04 29.25 -11.40
N LYS A 77 7.02 28.46 -11.70
CA LYS A 77 5.72 28.54 -10.99
C LYS A 77 5.84 28.14 -9.53
N ASP A 78 6.70 27.19 -9.21
CA ASP A 78 6.91 26.77 -7.83
C ASP A 78 7.69 27.83 -7.04
N PHE A 79 8.72 28.46 -7.65
CA PHE A 79 9.40 29.59 -7.07
C PHE A 79 8.44 30.77 -6.75
N VAL A 80 7.58 31.13 -7.70
CA VAL A 80 6.61 32.24 -7.50
C VAL A 80 5.64 31.91 -6.35
N VAL A 81 5.12 30.69 -6.29
CA VAL A 81 4.20 30.29 -5.20
C VAL A 81 4.92 30.27 -3.85
N THR A 82 6.15 29.76 -3.78
CA THR A 82 6.96 29.76 -2.55
C THR A 82 7.32 31.19 -2.12
N ALA A 83 7.66 32.07 -3.05
CA ALA A 83 7.93 33.48 -2.75
C ALA A 83 6.68 34.22 -2.24
N GLN A 84 5.52 34.01 -2.87
CA GLN A 84 4.23 34.56 -2.39
C GLN A 84 3.90 34.09 -0.98
N HIS A 85 4.09 32.81 -0.71
CA HIS A 85 3.91 32.22 0.62
C HIS A 85 4.82 32.90 1.65
N GLY A 86 6.11 32.97 1.39
CA GLY A 86 7.10 33.60 2.30
C GLY A 86 6.83 35.07 2.56
N VAL A 87 6.39 35.83 1.54
CA VAL A 87 6.02 37.25 1.70
C VAL A 87 4.80 37.41 2.61
N ILE A 88 3.76 36.58 2.42
CA ILE A 88 2.56 36.62 3.26
C ILE A 88 2.89 36.19 4.70
N LEU A 89 3.70 35.15 4.87
CA LEU A 89 4.22 34.77 6.18
C LEU A 89 4.94 35.94 6.84
N GLY A 90 5.82 36.61 6.11
CA GLY A 90 6.52 37.81 6.59
C GLY A 90 5.57 38.90 7.04
N ALA A 91 4.49 39.16 6.30
CA ALA A 91 3.46 40.11 6.70
C ALA A 91 2.74 39.69 8.01
N CYS A 92 2.46 38.39 8.18
CA CYS A 92 1.91 37.85 9.43
C CYS A 92 2.86 38.06 10.62
N LEU A 93 4.18 37.88 10.42
CA LEU A 93 5.18 38.07 11.46
C LEU A 93 5.31 39.59 11.85
N LEU A 94 5.26 40.46 10.87
CA LEU A 94 5.24 41.93 11.12
C LEU A 94 4.00 42.33 11.90
N LEU A 95 2.83 41.82 11.53
CA LEU A 95 1.57 42.06 12.24
C LEU A 95 1.63 41.57 13.69
N TYR A 96 2.20 40.39 13.90
CA TYR A 96 2.39 39.81 15.25
C TYR A 96 3.26 40.72 16.13
N LEU A 97 4.43 41.18 15.62
CA LEU A 97 5.31 42.08 16.35
C LEU A 97 4.65 43.44 16.62
N PHE A 98 3.84 43.92 15.68
CA PHE A 98 3.08 45.16 15.86
C PHE A 98 2.03 45.01 16.96
N MET A 99 1.27 43.94 16.96
CA MET A 99 0.23 43.65 17.97
C MET A 99 0.79 43.53 19.38
N LEU A 100 1.97 42.94 19.53
CA LEU A 100 2.65 42.79 20.82
C LEU A 100 3.41 44.05 21.25
N GLN A 101 3.52 45.07 20.39
CA GLN A 101 4.36 46.28 20.61
C GLN A 101 5.84 45.98 20.86
N GLU A 102 6.31 44.79 20.46
CA GLU A 102 7.69 44.30 20.70
C GLU A 102 8.62 44.55 19.51
N GLY A 103 8.21 45.38 18.55
CA GLY A 103 8.98 45.69 17.34
C GLY A 103 10.34 46.36 17.60
N HIS A 104 10.57 46.94 18.80
CA HIS A 104 11.85 47.50 19.21
C HIS A 104 12.86 46.46 19.70
N ALA A 105 12.37 45.35 20.25
CA ALA A 105 13.21 44.31 20.83
C ALA A 105 13.60 43.24 19.81
N TYR A 106 12.94 43.21 18.64
CA TYR A 106 13.23 42.25 17.59
C TYR A 106 14.10 42.83 16.47
N SER A 107 15.13 42.09 16.05
CA SER A 107 16.03 42.53 14.99
C SER A 107 15.34 42.58 13.63
N ARG A 108 15.28 43.77 13.02
CA ARG A 108 14.73 43.93 11.66
C ARG A 108 15.53 43.16 10.63
N LEU A 109 16.87 43.12 10.78
CA LEU A 109 17.75 42.36 9.92
C LEU A 109 17.48 40.85 10.02
N ALA A 110 17.31 40.31 11.24
CA ALA A 110 16.95 38.91 11.46
C ALA A 110 15.63 38.56 10.81
N LEU A 111 14.63 39.44 10.86
CA LEU A 111 13.33 39.19 10.22
C LEU A 111 13.43 39.10 8.69
N ILE A 112 14.12 40.09 8.08
CA ILE A 112 14.30 40.11 6.61
C ILE A 112 15.10 38.88 6.14
N LEU A 113 16.23 38.60 6.83
CA LEU A 113 17.06 37.44 6.51
C LEU A 113 16.29 36.14 6.65
N ASN A 114 15.46 36.00 7.69
CA ASN A 114 14.64 34.83 7.88
C ASN A 114 13.71 34.57 6.69
N ILE A 115 12.99 35.60 6.22
CA ILE A 115 12.07 35.47 5.07
C ILE A 115 12.85 35.11 3.80
N VAL A 116 13.98 35.80 3.53
CA VAL A 116 14.77 35.53 2.33
C VAL A 116 15.37 34.13 2.34
N ILE A 117 15.98 33.74 3.47
CA ILE A 117 16.57 32.38 3.63
C ILE A 117 15.49 31.35 3.54
N TYR A 118 14.33 31.53 4.19
CA TYR A 118 13.19 30.62 4.13
C TYR A 118 12.73 30.40 2.69
N ILE A 119 12.49 31.46 1.91
CA ILE A 119 12.04 31.33 0.51
C ILE A 119 13.06 30.52 -0.31
N LEU A 120 14.33 30.87 -0.21
CA LEU A 120 15.39 30.21 -0.99
C LEU A 120 15.58 28.75 -0.56
N LEU A 121 15.67 28.52 0.74
CA LEU A 121 15.88 27.17 1.30
C LEU A 121 14.71 26.25 0.98
N THR A 122 13.48 26.71 1.23
CA THR A 122 12.27 25.94 0.96
C THR A 122 12.12 25.62 -0.51
N TYR A 123 12.40 26.58 -1.40
CA TYR A 123 12.38 26.33 -2.84
C TYR A 123 13.40 25.25 -3.24
N LEU A 124 14.65 25.36 -2.79
CA LEU A 124 15.70 24.40 -3.11
C LEU A 124 15.39 23.01 -2.56
N VAL A 125 14.94 22.93 -1.31
CA VAL A 125 14.60 21.65 -0.67
C VAL A 125 13.39 21.01 -1.35
N ARG A 126 12.36 21.78 -1.72
CA ARG A 126 11.21 21.26 -2.48
C ARG A 126 11.61 20.72 -3.83
N GLU A 127 12.46 21.40 -4.60
CA GLU A 127 12.93 20.93 -5.90
C GLU A 127 13.80 19.67 -5.77
N LEU A 128 14.68 19.63 -4.77
CA LEU A 128 15.48 18.44 -4.47
C LEU A 128 14.57 17.26 -4.09
N TRP A 129 13.60 17.51 -3.21
CA TRP A 129 12.64 16.48 -2.79
C TRP A 129 11.78 15.95 -3.94
N LYS A 130 11.31 16.83 -4.83
CA LYS A 130 10.62 16.42 -6.06
C LYS A 130 11.50 15.54 -6.95
N HIS A 131 12.77 15.89 -7.08
CA HIS A 131 13.71 15.09 -7.87
C HIS A 131 13.90 13.69 -7.26
N LEU A 132 14.07 13.61 -5.93
CA LEU A 132 14.17 12.32 -5.23
C LEU A 132 12.90 11.51 -5.37
N LEU A 133 11.73 12.12 -5.17
CA LEU A 133 10.43 11.45 -5.36
C LEU A 133 10.22 10.97 -6.79
N ARG A 134 10.62 11.76 -7.80
CA ARG A 134 10.54 11.32 -9.19
C ARG A 134 11.43 10.11 -9.45
N LYS A 135 12.65 10.13 -8.95
CA LYS A 135 13.57 8.99 -9.07
C LYS A 135 13.04 7.75 -8.34
N GLU A 136 12.52 7.90 -7.13
CA GLU A 136 11.89 6.82 -6.39
C GLU A 136 10.61 6.31 -7.07
N MET A 137 9.86 7.18 -7.77
CA MET A 137 8.70 6.81 -8.59
C MET A 137 9.10 6.14 -9.91
N GLU A 138 10.28 6.42 -10.46
CA GLU A 138 10.84 5.75 -11.63
C GLU A 138 11.42 4.37 -11.25
N ASP A 139 12.06 4.26 -10.10
CA ASP A 139 12.64 3.03 -9.54
C ASP A 139 11.62 2.24 -8.70
N GLY A 140 10.56 2.91 -8.25
CA GLY A 140 9.52 2.36 -7.39
C GLY A 140 8.43 1.62 -8.17
N GLU A 141 7.47 1.10 -7.42
CA GLU A 141 6.32 0.33 -7.87
C GLU A 141 5.37 1.16 -8.77
N ASN A 142 5.75 1.40 -10.01
CA ASN A 142 4.85 1.97 -11.00
C ASN A 142 3.66 1.03 -11.17
N LEU A 143 2.43 1.55 -11.06
CA LEU A 143 1.23 0.77 -11.31
C LEU A 143 1.21 0.32 -12.77
N SER A 144 1.07 -0.97 -12.97
CA SER A 144 0.96 -1.57 -14.30
C SER A 144 -0.40 -1.24 -14.89
N LEU A 145 -0.42 -0.55 -16.02
CA LEU A 145 -1.65 -0.08 -16.69
C LEU A 145 -1.82 -0.76 -18.04
N LEU A 146 -2.98 -1.40 -18.26
CA LEU A 146 -3.42 -1.85 -19.57
C LEU A 146 -4.34 -0.79 -20.18
N LEU A 147 -4.04 -0.38 -21.43
CA LEU A 147 -4.89 0.52 -22.23
C LEU A 147 -5.86 -0.33 -23.07
N VAL A 148 -7.15 -0.24 -22.80
CA VAL A 148 -8.21 -0.89 -23.59
C VAL A 148 -8.87 0.17 -24.45
N VAL A 149 -8.66 0.11 -25.75
CA VAL A 149 -8.98 1.20 -26.67
C VAL A 149 -9.58 0.71 -27.99
N SER A 150 -10.36 1.57 -28.66
CA SER A 150 -10.74 1.35 -30.06
C SER A 150 -9.64 1.80 -31.00
N ALA A 151 -9.55 1.17 -32.16
CA ALA A 151 -8.47 1.35 -33.12
C ALA A 151 -8.32 2.79 -33.68
N ASP A 152 -9.40 3.54 -33.68
CA ASP A 152 -9.44 4.92 -34.17
C ASP A 152 -8.85 5.94 -33.18
N VAL A 153 -8.87 5.66 -31.89
CA VAL A 153 -8.35 6.58 -30.87
C VAL A 153 -7.03 6.12 -30.23
N VAL A 154 -6.55 4.92 -30.54
CA VAL A 154 -5.41 4.29 -29.86
C VAL A 154 -4.14 5.15 -29.90
N SER A 155 -3.81 5.75 -31.06
CA SER A 155 -2.59 6.55 -31.21
C SER A 155 -2.61 7.79 -30.33
N ALA A 156 -3.74 8.52 -30.32
CA ALA A 156 -3.92 9.72 -29.51
C ALA A 156 -3.91 9.40 -28.00
N VAL A 157 -4.50 8.27 -27.59
CA VAL A 157 -4.51 7.85 -26.18
C VAL A 157 -3.10 7.50 -25.69
N VAL A 158 -2.34 6.75 -26.50
CA VAL A 158 -0.95 6.36 -26.14
C VAL A 158 -0.06 7.59 -26.04
N GLU A 159 -0.17 8.54 -26.97
CA GLU A 159 0.61 9.78 -26.96
C GLU A 159 0.28 10.63 -25.74
N SER A 160 -1.00 10.90 -25.48
CA SER A 160 -1.45 11.64 -24.30
C SER A 160 -1.00 10.98 -22.99
N MET A 161 -1.07 9.65 -22.91
CA MET A 161 -0.61 8.92 -21.73
C MET A 161 0.90 9.00 -21.52
N LYS A 162 1.71 9.03 -22.59
CA LYS A 162 3.16 9.21 -22.48
C LYS A 162 3.55 10.61 -22.02
N GLU A 163 2.88 11.64 -22.54
CA GLU A 163 3.16 13.03 -22.22
C GLU A 163 2.71 13.43 -20.80
N HIS A 164 1.58 12.88 -20.33
CA HIS A 164 0.91 13.35 -19.11
C HIS A 164 0.82 12.30 -17.99
N ASN A 165 1.58 11.21 -18.10
CA ASN A 165 1.55 10.11 -17.11
C ASN A 165 2.18 10.46 -15.76
N TYR A 166 3.07 11.46 -15.71
CA TYR A 166 3.78 11.90 -14.50
C TYR A 166 4.40 10.74 -13.69
N ALA A 167 4.95 9.74 -14.37
CA ALA A 167 5.60 8.54 -13.82
C ALA A 167 4.73 7.68 -12.88
N ARG A 168 3.41 7.84 -12.92
CA ARG A 168 2.50 7.06 -12.06
C ARG A 168 2.22 5.65 -12.60
N TYR A 169 2.13 5.53 -13.93
CA TYR A 169 1.74 4.29 -14.60
C TYR A 169 2.85 3.79 -15.52
N LYS A 170 3.12 2.50 -15.46
CA LYS A 170 3.88 1.78 -16.49
C LYS A 170 2.87 1.17 -17.44
N ILE A 171 2.86 1.64 -18.71
CA ILE A 171 1.99 1.06 -19.73
C ILE A 171 2.50 -0.35 -20.04
N ALA A 172 1.75 -1.36 -19.61
CA ALA A 172 2.09 -2.77 -19.80
C ALA A 172 1.80 -3.24 -21.22
N GLY A 173 0.76 -2.65 -21.86
CA GLY A 173 0.36 -2.99 -23.22
C GLY A 173 -0.95 -2.32 -23.62
N ILE A 174 -1.40 -2.64 -24.81
CA ILE A 174 -2.63 -2.15 -25.41
C ILE A 174 -3.53 -3.35 -25.74
N ALA A 175 -4.81 -3.28 -25.41
CA ALA A 175 -5.85 -4.16 -25.93
C ALA A 175 -6.74 -3.37 -26.89
N VAL A 176 -6.83 -3.79 -28.14
CA VAL A 176 -7.70 -3.18 -29.15
C VAL A 176 -8.97 -4.01 -29.26
N ILE A 177 -10.15 -3.37 -29.06
CA ILE A 177 -11.41 -4.10 -28.88
C ILE A 177 -12.27 -4.23 -30.11
N ASP A 178 -12.01 -3.45 -31.16
CA ASP A 178 -12.84 -3.36 -32.37
C ASP A 178 -12.11 -3.87 -33.66
N LYS A 179 -10.81 -4.10 -33.57
CA LYS A 179 -10.01 -4.63 -34.68
C LYS A 179 -8.90 -5.55 -34.19
N GLU A 180 -8.60 -6.59 -34.94
CA GLU A 180 -7.47 -7.47 -34.65
C GLU A 180 -6.14 -6.77 -35.00
N MET A 181 -5.39 -6.39 -33.93
CA MET A 181 -4.11 -5.70 -34.06
C MET A 181 -3.04 -6.31 -33.16
N THR A 182 -3.29 -7.47 -32.55
CA THR A 182 -2.37 -8.14 -31.66
C THR A 182 -1.00 -8.34 -32.28
N GLY A 183 0.04 -8.05 -31.51
CA GLY A 183 1.44 -8.12 -31.95
C GLY A 183 1.99 -6.86 -32.61
N LYS A 184 1.17 -5.90 -33.04
CA LYS A 184 1.64 -4.63 -33.60
C LYS A 184 2.12 -3.68 -32.53
N TYR A 185 2.97 -2.72 -32.92
CA TYR A 185 3.43 -1.63 -32.06
C TYR A 185 2.78 -0.32 -32.46
N ILE A 186 2.24 0.42 -31.51
CA ILE A 186 1.62 1.73 -31.73
C ILE A 186 2.34 2.73 -30.79
N ASN A 187 2.98 3.72 -31.39
CA ASN A 187 3.82 4.69 -30.66
C ASN A 187 4.78 4.02 -29.66
N GLY A 188 5.39 2.86 -30.07
CA GLY A 188 6.35 2.12 -29.24
C GLY A 188 5.75 1.29 -28.10
N VAL A 189 4.43 1.13 -28.02
CA VAL A 189 3.74 0.22 -27.09
C VAL A 189 3.14 -0.95 -27.87
N LYS A 190 3.33 -2.16 -27.39
CA LYS A 190 2.85 -3.39 -28.05
C LYS A 190 1.35 -3.58 -27.80
N VAL A 191 0.62 -3.96 -28.86
CA VAL A 191 -0.75 -4.48 -28.75
C VAL A 191 -0.65 -5.94 -28.28
N VAL A 192 -1.12 -6.22 -27.07
CA VAL A 192 -0.93 -7.49 -26.37
C VAL A 192 -2.20 -8.34 -26.31
N ALA A 193 -3.35 -7.71 -26.49
CA ALA A 193 -4.65 -8.36 -26.37
C ALA A 193 -5.70 -7.76 -27.31
N ASN A 194 -6.79 -8.51 -27.48
CA ASN A 194 -8.01 -8.09 -28.16
C ASN A 194 -9.20 -8.19 -27.18
N MET A 195 -10.44 -8.03 -27.68
CA MET A 195 -11.66 -8.10 -26.89
C MET A 195 -11.82 -9.42 -26.12
N GLU A 196 -11.41 -10.55 -26.73
CA GLU A 196 -11.67 -11.89 -26.20
C GLU A 196 -10.69 -12.29 -25.09
N ASN A 197 -9.40 -11.89 -25.23
CA ASN A 197 -8.33 -12.36 -24.35
C ASN A 197 -7.77 -11.29 -23.39
N ALA A 198 -8.33 -10.08 -23.38
CA ALA A 198 -7.85 -8.99 -22.53
C ALA A 198 -8.00 -9.30 -21.02
N ALA A 199 -9.07 -10.00 -20.62
CA ALA A 199 -9.27 -10.39 -19.22
C ALA A 199 -8.25 -11.47 -18.78
N GLU A 200 -7.96 -12.42 -19.66
CA GLU A 200 -6.93 -13.44 -19.40
C GLU A 200 -5.54 -12.80 -19.31
N TYR A 201 -5.24 -11.86 -20.20
CA TYR A 201 -3.97 -11.10 -20.16
C TYR A 201 -3.79 -10.36 -18.84
N VAL A 202 -4.81 -9.66 -18.36
CA VAL A 202 -4.80 -8.96 -17.06
C VAL A 202 -4.45 -9.90 -15.92
N CYS A 203 -4.96 -11.12 -15.95
CA CYS A 203 -4.68 -12.12 -14.93
C CYS A 203 -3.26 -12.68 -15.01
N LYS A 204 -2.76 -12.92 -16.23
CA LYS A 204 -1.42 -13.48 -16.46
C LYS A 204 -0.30 -12.51 -16.08
N GLU A 205 -0.43 -11.26 -16.51
CA GLU A 205 0.62 -10.24 -16.41
C GLU A 205 0.49 -9.36 -15.16
N TRP A 206 -0.40 -9.70 -14.23
CA TRP A 206 -0.59 -8.99 -12.96
C TRP A 206 -0.80 -7.48 -13.13
N ILE A 207 -1.73 -7.11 -14.02
CA ILE A 207 -2.07 -5.72 -14.27
C ILE A 207 -2.77 -5.11 -13.04
N ASP A 208 -2.33 -3.94 -12.61
CA ASP A 208 -2.90 -3.22 -11.46
C ASP A 208 -4.17 -2.46 -11.82
N GLU A 209 -4.17 -1.77 -12.97
CA GLU A 209 -5.24 -0.88 -13.40
C GLU A 209 -5.48 -1.00 -14.92
N VAL A 210 -6.71 -0.76 -15.33
CA VAL A 210 -7.13 -0.76 -16.75
C VAL A 210 -7.76 0.58 -17.07
N LEU A 211 -7.33 1.23 -18.15
CA LEU A 211 -7.97 2.45 -18.70
C LEU A 211 -8.70 2.09 -19.98
N ILE A 212 -10.03 2.31 -20.01
CA ILE A 212 -10.88 2.08 -21.18
C ILE A 212 -11.24 3.40 -21.81
N VAL A 213 -10.82 3.57 -23.09
CA VAL A 213 -11.13 4.74 -23.90
C VAL A 213 -11.64 4.25 -25.26
N THR A 214 -12.94 4.44 -25.52
CA THR A 214 -13.55 4.09 -26.81
C THR A 214 -13.97 5.35 -27.56
N SER A 215 -14.02 5.24 -28.88
CA SER A 215 -14.56 6.31 -29.75
C SER A 215 -16.06 6.50 -29.56
N GLY A 216 -16.57 7.58 -30.18
CA GLY A 216 -18.01 7.88 -30.22
C GLY A 216 -18.88 6.77 -30.80
N VAL A 217 -18.30 5.92 -31.63
CA VAL A 217 -19.00 4.88 -32.42
C VAL A 217 -18.97 3.52 -31.71
N VAL A 218 -17.84 3.22 -30.98
CA VAL A 218 -17.66 1.93 -30.29
C VAL A 218 -18.24 1.99 -28.88
N PRO A 219 -19.24 1.16 -28.54
CA PRO A 219 -19.80 1.13 -27.19
C PRO A 219 -18.80 0.59 -26.18
N TYR A 220 -18.96 0.94 -24.89
CA TYR A 220 -18.16 0.35 -23.83
C TYR A 220 -18.45 -1.15 -23.68
N PRO A 221 -17.41 -1.99 -23.59
CA PRO A 221 -17.53 -3.43 -23.47
C PRO A 221 -17.97 -3.80 -22.05
N LYS A 222 -19.29 -3.86 -21.79
CA LYS A 222 -19.86 -4.12 -20.46
C LYS A 222 -19.36 -5.41 -19.85
N GLU A 223 -19.37 -6.50 -20.60
CA GLU A 223 -18.93 -7.82 -20.14
C GLU A 223 -17.45 -7.82 -19.75
N LEU A 224 -16.60 -7.16 -20.55
CA LEU A 224 -15.18 -7.04 -20.24
C LEU A 224 -14.92 -6.17 -18.99
N ILE A 225 -15.72 -5.12 -18.77
CA ILE A 225 -15.67 -4.29 -17.56
C ILE A 225 -16.03 -5.13 -16.31
N GLU A 226 -17.06 -5.97 -16.41
CA GLU A 226 -17.46 -6.88 -15.34
C GLU A 226 -16.35 -7.88 -15.05
N GLN A 227 -15.79 -8.53 -16.06
CA GLN A 227 -14.66 -9.45 -15.90
C GLN A 227 -13.47 -8.79 -15.21
N PHE A 228 -13.03 -7.61 -15.66
CA PHE A 228 -11.94 -6.89 -15.00
C PHE A 228 -12.25 -6.54 -13.54
N THR A 229 -13.45 -6.09 -13.23
CA THR A 229 -13.82 -5.76 -11.85
C THR A 229 -13.95 -6.99 -10.95
N GLU A 230 -14.31 -8.14 -11.51
CA GLU A 230 -14.33 -9.42 -10.79
C GLU A 230 -12.94 -9.92 -10.42
N THR A 231 -11.91 -9.63 -11.24
CA THR A 231 -10.52 -9.93 -10.91
C THR A 231 -9.95 -9.03 -9.81
N GLY A 232 -10.67 -7.98 -9.40
CA GLY A 232 -10.21 -6.99 -8.42
C GLY A 232 -9.36 -5.86 -9.00
N VAL A 233 -9.16 -5.82 -10.31
CA VAL A 233 -8.45 -4.76 -11.02
C VAL A 233 -9.27 -3.47 -11.02
N THR A 234 -8.60 -2.33 -10.89
CA THR A 234 -9.26 -1.03 -10.97
C THR A 234 -9.49 -0.65 -12.43
N VAL A 235 -10.74 -0.36 -12.78
CA VAL A 235 -11.12 0.05 -14.14
C VAL A 235 -11.44 1.53 -14.19
N HIS A 236 -10.79 2.25 -15.11
CA HIS A 236 -11.01 3.64 -15.43
C HIS A 236 -11.78 3.77 -16.74
N LEU A 237 -12.89 4.48 -16.70
CA LEU A 237 -13.71 4.74 -17.88
C LEU A 237 -13.66 6.23 -18.23
N ASN A 238 -13.45 6.55 -19.49
CA ASN A 238 -13.54 7.94 -19.96
C ASN A 238 -15.00 8.41 -19.85
N LEU A 239 -15.24 9.53 -19.15
CA LEU A 239 -16.58 10.02 -18.80
C LEU A 239 -17.45 10.48 -20.00
N ALA A 240 -16.87 10.63 -21.17
CA ALA A 240 -17.62 11.15 -22.32
C ALA A 240 -18.89 10.34 -22.68
N LYS A 241 -19.06 9.10 -22.12
CA LYS A 241 -20.16 8.19 -22.50
C LYS A 241 -20.65 7.26 -21.39
N VAL A 242 -20.42 7.55 -20.12
CA VAL A 242 -20.63 6.56 -19.06
C VAL A 242 -22.09 6.41 -18.66
N GLN A 243 -22.60 5.18 -18.74
CA GLN A 243 -23.76 4.70 -17.97
C GLN A 243 -23.27 4.13 -16.65
N SER A 244 -24.04 4.34 -15.55
CA SER A 244 -23.69 3.79 -14.25
C SER A 244 -23.60 2.26 -14.28
N VAL A 245 -22.53 1.69 -13.70
CA VAL A 245 -22.39 0.24 -13.51
C VAL A 245 -23.03 -0.12 -12.17
N PRO A 246 -24.12 -0.93 -12.15
CA PRO A 246 -24.81 -1.27 -10.92
C PRO A 246 -23.91 -2.04 -9.94
N GLY A 247 -24.00 -1.72 -8.63
CA GLY A 247 -23.35 -2.47 -7.56
C GLY A 247 -21.83 -2.23 -7.38
N LYS A 248 -21.22 -1.28 -8.10
CA LYS A 248 -19.80 -0.93 -7.96
C LYS A 248 -19.65 0.50 -7.43
N LYS A 249 -18.59 0.73 -6.64
CA LYS A 249 -18.25 2.10 -6.19
C LYS A 249 -17.53 2.83 -7.32
N GLN A 250 -17.99 4.05 -7.61
CA GLN A 250 -17.47 4.87 -8.70
C GLN A 250 -16.96 6.21 -8.17
N LEU A 251 -15.82 6.66 -8.69
CA LEU A 251 -15.22 7.95 -8.34
C LEU A 251 -14.70 8.63 -9.61
N VAL A 252 -14.96 9.94 -9.73
CA VAL A 252 -14.43 10.76 -10.84
C VAL A 252 -13.02 11.21 -10.48
N GLU A 253 -12.05 10.94 -11.36
CA GLU A 253 -10.67 11.39 -11.18
C GLU A 253 -9.97 11.66 -12.51
N LYS A 254 -8.71 12.13 -12.46
CA LYS A 254 -7.88 12.37 -13.64
C LYS A 254 -6.83 11.29 -13.81
N VAL A 255 -6.76 10.71 -15.00
CA VAL A 255 -5.68 9.83 -15.45
C VAL A 255 -5.06 10.49 -16.69
N GLY A 256 -3.85 11.03 -16.56
CA GLY A 256 -3.30 11.93 -17.56
C GLY A 256 -4.20 13.18 -17.70
N ASP A 257 -4.56 13.52 -18.92
CA ASP A 257 -5.51 14.61 -19.23
C ASP A 257 -6.97 14.19 -19.21
N TYR A 258 -7.24 12.89 -19.12
CA TYR A 258 -8.60 12.37 -19.15
C TYR A 258 -9.29 12.49 -17.79
N THR A 259 -10.48 13.05 -17.79
CA THR A 259 -11.41 12.93 -16.66
C THR A 259 -12.13 11.60 -16.79
N VAL A 260 -11.92 10.70 -15.86
CA VAL A 260 -12.40 9.32 -15.93
C VAL A 260 -13.33 9.00 -14.76
N LEU A 261 -14.27 8.08 -15.00
CA LEU A 261 -15.04 7.45 -13.95
C LEU A 261 -14.35 6.14 -13.56
N THR A 262 -13.72 6.15 -12.42
CA THR A 262 -13.03 4.98 -11.88
C THR A 262 -14.02 4.10 -11.15
N THR A 263 -14.00 2.82 -11.47
CA THR A 263 -14.83 1.79 -10.83
C THR A 263 -13.94 0.82 -10.08
N SER A 264 -14.27 0.54 -8.82
CA SER A 264 -13.51 -0.40 -7.98
C SER A 264 -14.43 -1.17 -7.04
N ILE A 265 -13.96 -2.31 -6.54
CA ILE A 265 -14.67 -3.13 -5.55
C ILE A 265 -14.91 -2.31 -4.28
N ASN A 266 -13.92 -1.57 -3.81
CA ASN A 266 -14.04 -0.68 -2.65
C ASN A 266 -13.10 0.52 -2.77
N TYR A 267 -13.50 1.64 -2.12
CA TYR A 267 -12.67 2.83 -1.93
C TYR A 267 -12.40 3.04 -0.46
N ALA A 268 -11.16 3.34 -0.13
CA ALA A 268 -10.76 3.74 1.20
C ALA A 268 -10.27 5.19 1.20
N SER A 269 -10.66 5.95 2.21
CA SER A 269 -10.14 7.31 2.37
C SER A 269 -8.65 7.28 2.69
N THR A 270 -7.92 8.34 2.32
CA THR A 270 -6.51 8.48 2.68
C THR A 270 -6.31 8.37 4.19
N ARG A 271 -7.23 8.97 4.97
CA ARG A 271 -7.21 8.92 6.43
C ARG A 271 -7.28 7.47 6.94
N ASP A 272 -8.21 6.68 6.41
CA ASP A 272 -8.38 5.29 6.85
C ASP A 272 -7.17 4.42 6.52
N LEU A 273 -6.57 4.62 5.33
CA LEU A 273 -5.35 3.93 4.93
C LEU A 273 -4.14 4.32 5.80
N MET A 274 -4.03 5.61 6.17
CA MET A 274 -2.98 6.07 7.10
C MET A 274 -3.19 5.48 8.49
N LEU A 275 -4.41 5.52 9.01
CA LEU A 275 -4.75 4.91 10.30
C LEU A 275 -4.46 3.40 10.28
N LYS A 276 -4.86 2.69 9.23
CA LYS A 276 -4.53 1.27 9.07
C LYS A 276 -3.02 1.05 9.11
N ARG A 277 -2.24 1.85 8.39
CA ARG A 277 -0.77 1.72 8.37
C ARG A 277 -0.15 2.04 9.72
N LEU A 278 -0.64 3.04 10.45
CA LEU A 278 -0.20 3.36 11.81
C LEU A 278 -0.47 2.19 12.77
N VAL A 279 -1.66 1.60 12.70
CA VAL A 279 -2.00 0.40 13.48
C VAL A 279 -1.10 -0.78 13.11
N ASP A 280 -0.83 -0.99 11.81
CA ASP A 280 0.09 -2.02 11.33
C ASP A 280 1.52 -1.81 11.88
N ILE A 281 2.02 -0.58 11.87
CA ILE A 281 3.36 -0.26 12.40
C ILE A 281 3.38 -0.47 13.93
N ALA A 282 2.43 0.09 14.66
CA ALA A 282 2.37 -0.05 16.11
C ALA A 282 2.26 -1.52 16.55
N GLY A 283 1.32 -2.26 15.94
CA GLY A 283 1.15 -3.68 16.22
C GLY A 283 2.33 -4.53 15.72
N GLY A 284 2.94 -4.15 14.59
CA GLY A 284 4.16 -4.77 14.08
C GLY A 284 5.34 -4.63 15.04
N LEU A 285 5.55 -3.44 15.63
CA LEU A 285 6.59 -3.21 16.62
C LEU A 285 6.38 -4.06 17.88
N VAL A 286 5.14 -4.06 18.41
CA VAL A 286 4.79 -4.90 19.57
C VAL A 286 4.96 -6.38 19.23
N GLY A 287 4.48 -6.82 18.07
CA GLY A 287 4.61 -8.20 17.62
C GLY A 287 6.07 -8.63 17.42
N CYS A 288 6.93 -7.77 16.88
CA CYS A 288 8.38 -8.05 16.76
C CYS A 288 9.07 -8.12 18.12
N LEU A 289 8.69 -7.28 19.09
CA LEU A 289 9.19 -7.36 20.45
C LEU A 289 8.82 -8.72 21.10
N ILE A 290 7.55 -9.12 20.98
CA ILE A 290 7.08 -10.43 21.44
C ILE A 290 7.83 -11.57 20.72
N THR A 291 8.04 -11.45 19.40
CA THR A 291 8.82 -12.41 18.63
C THR A 291 10.23 -12.56 19.18
N GLY A 292 10.88 -11.46 19.55
CA GLY A 292 12.21 -11.46 20.17
C GLY A 292 12.23 -12.19 21.53
N ILE A 293 11.22 -11.98 22.36
CA ILE A 293 11.07 -12.70 23.64
C ILE A 293 10.84 -14.19 23.39
N LEU A 294 9.91 -14.54 22.48
CA LEU A 294 9.63 -15.92 22.14
C LEU A 294 10.85 -16.63 21.53
N PHE A 295 11.66 -15.93 20.76
CA PHE A 295 12.87 -16.47 20.15
C PHE A 295 13.82 -17.05 21.19
N ILE A 296 13.96 -16.42 22.38
CA ILE A 296 14.85 -16.88 23.45
C ILE A 296 14.49 -18.31 23.90
N PHE A 297 13.20 -18.66 23.89
CA PHE A 297 12.70 -19.97 24.34
C PHE A 297 12.50 -20.95 23.20
N VAL A 298 11.96 -20.47 22.07
CA VAL A 298 11.57 -21.30 20.92
C VAL A 298 12.79 -21.73 20.11
N ALA A 299 13.79 -20.85 19.94
CA ALA A 299 14.95 -21.15 19.12
C ALA A 299 15.79 -22.32 19.68
N PRO A 300 16.15 -22.36 20.97
CA PRO A 300 16.83 -23.53 21.54
C PRO A 300 16.02 -24.81 21.44
N ALA A 301 14.70 -24.75 21.67
CA ALA A 301 13.82 -25.90 21.60
C ALA A 301 13.75 -26.49 20.19
N ILE A 302 13.64 -25.63 19.15
CA ILE A 302 13.69 -26.07 17.75
C ILE A 302 15.07 -26.66 17.42
N TYR A 303 16.15 -25.97 17.80
CA TYR A 303 17.51 -26.39 17.46
C TYR A 303 17.88 -27.74 18.08
N ILE A 304 17.49 -27.99 19.34
CA ILE A 304 17.73 -29.27 20.03
C ILE A 304 16.94 -30.39 19.36
N ALA A 305 15.66 -30.13 18.97
CA ALA A 305 14.81 -31.13 18.34
C ALA A 305 15.16 -31.42 16.87
N SER A 306 15.66 -30.41 16.16
CA SER A 306 16.06 -30.50 14.76
C SER A 306 17.13 -29.43 14.46
N PRO A 307 18.43 -29.76 14.47
CA PRO A 307 19.50 -28.81 14.14
C PRO A 307 19.29 -28.17 12.77
N GLY A 308 19.61 -26.86 12.67
CA GLY A 308 19.47 -26.08 11.44
C GLY A 308 18.85 -24.69 11.67
N PRO A 309 18.43 -23.98 10.61
CA PRO A 309 17.90 -22.62 10.71
C PRO A 309 16.63 -22.57 11.58
N ILE A 310 16.52 -21.55 12.42
CA ILE A 310 15.38 -21.37 13.33
C ILE A 310 14.17 -20.79 12.59
N PHE A 311 14.43 -19.89 11.63
CA PHE A 311 13.40 -19.30 10.80
C PHE A 311 13.25 -20.04 9.49
N PHE A 312 12.02 -20.15 9.05
CA PHE A 312 11.63 -20.63 7.74
C PHE A 312 11.04 -19.46 6.94
N ALA A 313 11.44 -19.35 5.68
CA ALA A 313 10.94 -18.34 4.76
C ALA A 313 10.31 -19.03 3.55
N GLN A 314 9.04 -18.75 3.30
CA GLN A 314 8.31 -19.31 2.16
C GLN A 314 7.84 -18.19 1.24
N GLU A 315 8.03 -18.38 -0.06
CA GLU A 315 7.53 -17.43 -1.04
C GLU A 315 6.00 -17.48 -1.11
N ARG A 316 5.39 -16.31 -0.99
CA ARG A 316 3.94 -16.12 -1.01
C ARG A 316 3.58 -15.00 -1.98
N VAL A 317 2.32 -15.03 -2.43
CA VAL A 317 1.77 -13.99 -3.29
C VAL A 317 1.04 -12.96 -2.42
N GLY A 318 1.44 -11.71 -2.56
CA GLY A 318 0.87 -10.55 -1.88
C GLY A 318 -0.06 -9.74 -2.79
N LYS A 319 -0.22 -8.47 -2.41
CA LYS A 319 -1.07 -7.53 -3.15
C LYS A 319 -0.64 -7.43 -4.61
N ASN A 320 -1.63 -7.48 -5.52
CA ASN A 320 -1.46 -7.38 -6.97
C ASN A 320 -0.47 -8.41 -7.55
N GLY A 321 -0.38 -9.59 -6.94
CA GLY A 321 0.48 -10.66 -7.44
C GLY A 321 1.97 -10.53 -7.06
N LYS A 322 2.37 -9.49 -6.30
CA LYS A 322 3.76 -9.31 -5.88
C LYS A 322 4.20 -10.43 -4.94
N ARG A 323 5.31 -11.06 -5.25
CA ARG A 323 5.86 -12.12 -4.43
C ARG A 323 6.68 -11.55 -3.28
N PHE A 324 6.57 -12.18 -2.12
CA PHE A 324 7.36 -11.82 -0.95
C PHE A 324 7.71 -13.05 -0.12
N LYS A 325 8.77 -12.97 0.69
CA LYS A 325 9.17 -14.02 1.62
C LYS A 325 8.43 -13.84 2.94
N MET A 326 7.53 -14.75 3.25
CA MET A 326 6.80 -14.81 4.53
C MET A 326 7.64 -15.56 5.56
N TYR A 327 7.91 -14.94 6.70
CA TYR A 327 8.75 -15.52 7.75
C TYR A 327 7.90 -16.25 8.80
N LYS A 328 8.39 -17.41 9.24
CA LYS A 328 7.82 -18.22 10.33
C LYS A 328 8.93 -18.81 11.18
N PHE A 329 8.63 -19.21 12.43
CA PHE A 329 9.47 -20.17 13.12
C PHE A 329 9.36 -21.53 12.43
N ARG A 330 10.48 -22.21 12.30
CA ARG A 330 10.53 -23.54 11.68
C ARG A 330 9.84 -24.56 12.61
N SER A 331 8.70 -25.06 12.20
CA SER A 331 7.93 -26.10 12.90
C SER A 331 7.98 -27.46 12.23
N MET A 332 8.58 -27.55 11.02
CA MET A 332 8.72 -28.79 10.24
C MET A 332 10.19 -29.11 9.97
N TYR A 333 10.47 -30.38 9.70
CA TYR A 333 11.79 -30.84 9.29
C TYR A 333 12.20 -30.21 7.95
N MET A 334 13.51 -30.25 7.63
CA MET A 334 14.04 -29.59 6.43
C MET A 334 13.58 -30.25 5.11
N ASP A 335 13.29 -31.53 5.14
CA ASP A 335 12.82 -32.36 4.04
C ASP A 335 11.29 -32.38 3.90
N ALA A 336 10.59 -31.50 4.65
CA ALA A 336 9.13 -31.52 4.74
C ALA A 336 8.41 -31.30 3.40
N GLU A 337 8.98 -30.50 2.49
CA GLU A 337 8.38 -30.21 1.18
C GLU A 337 8.54 -31.43 0.23
N GLU A 338 9.67 -32.11 0.27
CA GLU A 338 9.91 -33.34 -0.51
C GLU A 338 8.96 -34.44 -0.08
N ARG A 339 8.76 -34.62 1.22
CA ARG A 339 7.83 -35.60 1.80
C ARG A 339 6.37 -35.25 1.58
N LYS A 340 6.03 -34.03 1.24
CA LYS A 340 4.65 -33.62 0.94
C LYS A 340 4.07 -34.38 -0.24
N ALA A 341 4.86 -34.61 -1.30
CA ALA A 341 4.41 -35.33 -2.49
C ALA A 341 3.95 -36.76 -2.17
N GLU A 342 4.64 -37.43 -1.24
CA GLU A 342 4.29 -38.79 -0.81
C GLU A 342 2.99 -38.80 0.02
N LEU A 343 2.77 -37.78 0.82
CA LEU A 343 1.63 -37.65 1.74
C LEU A 343 0.38 -37.05 1.08
N MET A 344 0.45 -36.60 -0.18
CA MET A 344 -0.73 -36.07 -0.90
C MET A 344 -1.86 -37.09 -1.03
N LYS A 345 -1.55 -38.38 -1.00
CA LYS A 345 -2.56 -39.48 -1.04
C LYS A 345 -3.46 -39.48 0.19
N ASP A 346 -2.97 -39.00 1.32
CA ASP A 346 -3.66 -38.95 2.62
C ASP A 346 -4.30 -37.59 2.89
N ASN A 347 -4.37 -36.72 1.88
CA ASN A 347 -4.94 -35.36 2.02
C ASN A 347 -6.45 -35.44 2.27
N LYS A 348 -6.90 -34.98 3.43
CA LYS A 348 -8.32 -34.96 3.82
C LYS A 348 -9.23 -34.10 2.94
N LEU A 349 -8.67 -33.06 2.31
CA LEU A 349 -9.46 -32.08 1.59
C LEU A 349 -9.73 -32.47 0.13
N GLY A 350 -9.06 -33.51 -0.39
CA GLY A 350 -9.29 -34.03 -1.74
C GLY A 350 -9.00 -33.03 -2.88
N ASP A 351 -8.56 -31.82 -2.54
CA ASP A 351 -8.32 -30.71 -3.45
C ASP A 351 -6.84 -30.33 -3.44
N GLU A 352 -6.25 -30.09 -4.63
CA GLU A 352 -4.86 -29.62 -4.79
C GLU A 352 -4.64 -28.21 -4.26
N LYS A 353 -5.72 -27.45 -4.04
CA LYS A 353 -5.69 -26.06 -3.54
C LYS A 353 -5.39 -25.96 -2.05
N MET A 354 -5.65 -27.01 -1.26
CA MET A 354 -5.39 -27.04 0.18
C MET A 354 -4.90 -28.41 0.64
N PHE A 355 -3.90 -28.44 1.53
CA PHE A 355 -3.32 -29.68 2.08
C PHE A 355 -3.52 -29.73 3.61
N LYS A 356 -4.11 -30.82 4.11
CA LYS A 356 -4.37 -31.04 5.53
C LYS A 356 -4.31 -32.51 5.90
N LEU A 357 -3.55 -32.82 6.97
CA LEU A 357 -3.48 -34.12 7.62
C LEU A 357 -3.94 -34.02 9.07
N ASP A 358 -4.48 -35.10 9.65
CA ASP A 358 -4.80 -35.16 11.09
C ASP A 358 -3.53 -35.22 11.94
N PHE A 359 -2.57 -36.01 11.50
CA PHE A 359 -1.26 -36.13 12.10
C PHE A 359 -0.22 -35.95 11.01
N ASP A 360 0.60 -34.91 11.13
CA ASP A 360 1.62 -34.60 10.14
C ASP A 360 3.01 -35.05 10.62
N PRO A 361 3.56 -36.13 10.06
CA PRO A 361 4.88 -36.66 10.45
C PRO A 361 6.03 -35.74 10.05
N ARG A 362 5.79 -34.70 9.26
CA ARG A 362 6.80 -33.69 8.86
C ARG A 362 7.04 -32.65 9.96
N VAL A 363 6.18 -32.59 10.97
CA VAL A 363 6.28 -31.66 12.08
C VAL A 363 7.38 -32.10 13.05
N ILE A 364 8.22 -31.17 13.49
CA ILE A 364 9.37 -31.44 14.35
C ILE A 364 8.92 -32.13 15.65
N GLY A 365 9.47 -33.30 15.88
CA GLY A 365 9.22 -34.11 17.07
C GLY A 365 7.97 -34.98 17.03
N ASN A 366 7.15 -34.89 15.96
CA ASN A 366 6.04 -35.83 15.76
C ASN A 366 6.58 -37.21 15.39
N LYS A 367 6.08 -38.25 16.04
CA LYS A 367 6.47 -39.64 15.82
C LYS A 367 5.28 -40.56 15.94
N ILE A 368 5.19 -41.57 15.08
CA ILE A 368 4.30 -42.71 15.23
C ILE A 368 5.10 -43.77 16.01
N LEU A 369 4.59 -44.17 17.16
CA LEU A 369 5.22 -45.18 17.99
C LEU A 369 4.93 -46.60 17.43
N PRO A 370 5.72 -47.59 17.82
CA PRO A 370 5.55 -48.97 17.32
C PRO A 370 4.17 -49.56 17.65
N ASP A 371 3.50 -49.05 18.66
CA ASP A 371 2.13 -49.46 19.09
C ASP A 371 1.03 -48.72 18.30
N GLY A 372 1.38 -47.91 17.30
CA GLY A 372 0.46 -47.12 16.50
C GLY A 372 -0.01 -45.82 17.16
N THR A 373 0.44 -45.49 18.37
CA THR A 373 0.07 -44.24 19.03
C THR A 373 0.86 -43.06 18.47
N HIS A 374 0.21 -41.88 18.47
CA HIS A 374 0.81 -40.64 17.97
C HIS A 374 1.44 -39.83 19.09
N LYS A 375 2.74 -39.56 19.02
CA LYS A 375 3.44 -38.64 19.93
C LYS A 375 3.63 -37.32 19.25
N THR A 376 3.11 -36.24 19.84
CA THR A 376 3.29 -34.87 19.35
C THR A 376 4.56 -34.26 19.88
N GLY A 377 5.24 -33.47 19.06
CA GLY A 377 6.50 -32.82 19.39
C GLY A 377 6.38 -31.29 19.57
N ILE A 378 7.55 -30.63 19.71
CA ILE A 378 7.64 -29.19 19.88
C ILE A 378 7.05 -28.43 18.67
N GLY A 379 7.23 -28.94 17.46
CA GLY A 379 6.68 -28.32 16.25
C GLY A 379 5.16 -28.25 16.30
N GLU A 380 4.48 -29.29 16.80
CA GLU A 380 3.03 -29.31 16.97
C GLU A 380 2.56 -28.30 18.02
N PHE A 381 3.27 -28.18 19.13
CA PHE A 381 3.00 -27.17 20.15
C PHE A 381 3.07 -25.76 19.57
N ILE A 382 4.14 -25.44 18.81
CA ILE A 382 4.38 -24.13 18.19
C ILE A 382 3.23 -23.80 17.19
N ARG A 383 2.80 -24.78 16.38
CA ARG A 383 1.70 -24.62 15.42
C ARG A 383 0.35 -24.46 16.11
N ARG A 384 0.05 -25.30 17.09
CA ARG A 384 -1.21 -25.27 17.83
C ARG A 384 -1.41 -23.96 18.60
N THR A 385 -0.32 -23.35 19.05
CA THR A 385 -0.34 -22.05 19.72
C THR A 385 -0.19 -20.87 18.78
N SER A 386 -0.03 -21.13 17.46
CA SER A 386 0.25 -20.14 16.41
C SER A 386 1.52 -19.28 16.68
N ILE A 387 2.43 -19.79 17.54
CA ILE A 387 3.72 -19.14 17.82
C ILE A 387 4.58 -19.09 16.55
N ASP A 388 4.45 -20.09 15.66
CA ASP A 388 5.16 -20.12 14.37
C ASP A 388 4.89 -18.91 13.51
N GLU A 389 3.77 -18.22 13.68
CA GLU A 389 3.36 -17.09 12.84
C GLU A 389 3.87 -15.73 13.32
N PHE A 390 4.43 -15.63 14.55
CA PHE A 390 4.92 -14.36 15.08
C PHE A 390 5.98 -13.67 14.22
N PRO A 391 6.93 -14.35 13.57
CA PRO A 391 7.90 -13.68 12.69
C PRO A 391 7.25 -12.93 11.51
N GLN A 392 5.98 -13.18 11.18
CA GLN A 392 5.25 -12.42 10.16
C GLN A 392 5.06 -10.95 10.56
N PHE A 393 5.16 -10.57 11.85
CA PHE A 393 5.13 -9.17 12.26
C PHE A 393 6.28 -8.36 11.65
N PHE A 394 7.39 -9.00 11.32
CA PHE A 394 8.46 -8.38 10.54
C PHE A 394 8.00 -8.04 9.11
N ASN A 395 7.23 -8.92 8.47
CA ASN A 395 6.61 -8.62 7.16
C ASN A 395 5.60 -7.47 7.25
N VAL A 396 4.88 -7.34 8.37
CA VAL A 396 3.97 -6.21 8.60
C VAL A 396 4.74 -4.90 8.71
N LEU A 397 5.83 -4.86 9.48
CA LEU A 397 6.68 -3.67 9.58
C LEU A 397 7.29 -3.27 8.25
N LYS A 398 7.81 -4.24 7.51
CA LYS A 398 8.36 -4.04 6.15
C LYS A 398 7.29 -3.53 5.17
N GLY A 399 6.01 -3.89 5.40
CA GLY A 399 4.89 -3.46 4.56
C GLY A 399 4.45 -4.47 3.52
N ASP A 400 5.03 -5.68 3.49
CA ASP A 400 4.60 -6.79 2.64
C ASP A 400 3.21 -7.31 3.07
N MET A 401 2.94 -7.25 4.39
CA MET A 401 1.70 -7.69 5.02
C MET A 401 1.04 -6.59 5.85
N SER A 402 -0.17 -6.84 6.28
CA SER A 402 -0.93 -6.11 7.30
C SER A 402 -1.23 -7.05 8.48
N ILE A 403 -1.62 -6.53 9.62
CA ILE A 403 -2.13 -7.37 10.71
C ILE A 403 -3.40 -8.08 10.26
N ILE A 404 -4.32 -7.35 9.58
CA ILE A 404 -5.60 -7.87 9.11
C ILE A 404 -5.67 -7.73 7.59
N GLY A 405 -5.97 -8.84 6.92
CA GLY A 405 -6.06 -8.92 5.46
C GLY A 405 -6.49 -10.30 5.01
N THR A 406 -6.35 -10.58 3.72
CA THR A 406 -6.58 -11.92 3.16
C THR A 406 -5.38 -12.83 3.44
N ARG A 407 -5.58 -14.14 3.47
CA ARG A 407 -4.46 -15.08 3.61
C ARG A 407 -3.55 -15.02 2.38
N PRO A 408 -2.22 -14.89 2.54
CA PRO A 408 -1.29 -14.95 1.41
C PRO A 408 -1.22 -16.37 0.83
N PRO A 409 -1.63 -16.59 -0.43
CA PRO A 409 -1.56 -17.92 -1.06
C PRO A 409 -0.12 -18.29 -1.40
N LEU A 410 0.12 -19.57 -1.61
CA LEU A 410 1.34 -20.09 -2.24
C LEU A 410 1.36 -19.70 -3.72
N VAL A 411 2.57 -19.58 -4.28
CA VAL A 411 2.71 -19.35 -5.73
C VAL A 411 2.07 -20.48 -6.53
N SER A 412 2.20 -21.74 -6.08
CA SER A 412 1.55 -22.89 -6.70
C SER A 412 0.02 -22.83 -6.63
N GLU A 413 -0.54 -22.36 -5.52
CA GLU A 413 -2.01 -22.21 -5.37
C GLU A 413 -2.58 -21.20 -6.39
N THR A 414 -1.84 -20.13 -6.68
CA THR A 414 -2.31 -19.10 -7.62
C THR A 414 -2.36 -19.54 -9.08
N ASN A 415 -1.68 -20.63 -9.43
CA ASN A 415 -1.76 -21.21 -10.78
C ASN A 415 -3.15 -21.81 -11.09
N PHE A 416 -3.88 -22.21 -10.05
CA PHE A 416 -5.24 -22.76 -10.14
C PHE A 416 -6.33 -21.71 -9.92
N TYR A 417 -5.97 -20.40 -9.79
CA TYR A 417 -6.94 -19.36 -9.55
C TYR A 417 -7.70 -19.00 -10.82
N GLU A 418 -9.01 -19.08 -10.72
CA GLU A 418 -9.92 -18.49 -11.70
C GLU A 418 -9.99 -16.97 -11.57
N LEU A 419 -10.67 -16.30 -12.50
CA LEU A 419 -10.75 -14.83 -12.55
C LEU A 419 -11.25 -14.25 -11.21
N HIS A 420 -12.32 -14.78 -10.68
CA HIS A 420 -12.95 -14.28 -9.46
C HIS A 420 -12.13 -14.52 -8.18
N HIS A 421 -11.26 -15.54 -8.17
CA HIS A 421 -10.35 -15.82 -7.05
C HIS A 421 -9.30 -14.73 -6.89
N ARG A 422 -8.92 -14.05 -7.98
CA ARG A 422 -7.87 -13.02 -7.97
C ARG A 422 -8.24 -11.76 -7.21
N ALA A 423 -9.54 -11.52 -6.99
CA ALA A 423 -10.00 -10.42 -6.14
C ALA A 423 -9.38 -10.44 -4.73
N ARG A 424 -9.02 -11.63 -4.21
CA ARG A 424 -8.34 -11.81 -2.92
C ARG A 424 -6.98 -11.13 -2.85
N LEU A 425 -6.33 -10.95 -4.00
CA LEU A 425 -5.00 -10.34 -4.12
C LEU A 425 -5.07 -8.81 -4.30
N ALA A 426 -6.25 -8.22 -4.32
CA ALA A 426 -6.43 -6.78 -4.48
C ALA A 426 -5.93 -5.94 -3.29
N ILE A 427 -5.73 -6.56 -2.13
CA ILE A 427 -5.27 -5.90 -0.90
C ILE A 427 -4.02 -6.59 -0.34
N LYS A 428 -3.35 -5.93 0.64
CA LYS A 428 -2.25 -6.57 1.36
C LYS A 428 -2.75 -7.79 2.12
N PRO A 429 -2.03 -8.92 2.09
CA PRO A 429 -2.35 -10.07 2.91
C PRO A 429 -2.18 -9.75 4.39
N GLY A 430 -2.94 -10.45 5.24
CA GLY A 430 -2.92 -10.30 6.69
C GLY A 430 -2.29 -11.49 7.43
N ILE A 431 -1.87 -11.25 8.67
CA ILE A 431 -1.59 -12.33 9.63
C ILE A 431 -2.91 -13.03 9.97
N THR A 432 -3.98 -12.26 10.14
CA THR A 432 -5.35 -12.75 10.34
C THR A 432 -6.32 -12.09 9.36
N GLY A 433 -7.51 -12.65 9.20
CA GLY A 433 -8.52 -12.15 8.26
C GLY A 433 -9.91 -12.70 8.53
N MET A 434 -10.87 -12.26 7.71
CA MET A 434 -12.29 -12.55 7.89
C MET A 434 -12.59 -14.06 7.94
N TRP A 435 -12.09 -14.83 6.97
CA TRP A 435 -12.34 -16.26 6.93
C TRP A 435 -11.68 -16.99 8.11
N GLN A 436 -10.49 -16.54 8.55
CA GLN A 436 -9.77 -17.15 9.68
C GLN A 436 -10.54 -17.02 10.99
N VAL A 437 -11.32 -15.94 11.17
CA VAL A 437 -12.15 -15.74 12.38
C VAL A 437 -13.58 -16.21 12.21
N SER A 438 -13.99 -16.68 11.01
CA SER A 438 -15.36 -17.13 10.72
C SER A 438 -15.54 -18.66 10.72
N GLY A 439 -14.46 -19.42 10.91
CA GLY A 439 -14.55 -20.89 10.93
C GLY A 439 -13.23 -21.60 10.70
N ARG A 440 -12.19 -20.85 10.24
CA ARG A 440 -10.81 -21.39 10.07
C ARG A 440 -10.80 -22.77 9.37
N SER A 441 -10.37 -23.80 10.10
CA SER A 441 -10.26 -25.18 9.60
C SER A 441 -11.60 -25.91 9.40
N ALA A 442 -12.71 -25.36 9.88
CA ALA A 442 -14.03 -25.93 9.60
C ALA A 442 -14.55 -25.57 8.20
N ILE A 443 -13.98 -24.51 7.58
CA ILE A 443 -14.31 -24.14 6.20
C ILE A 443 -13.38 -24.93 5.28
N THR A 444 -13.92 -25.96 4.64
CA THR A 444 -13.23 -26.85 3.69
C THR A 444 -13.44 -26.44 2.24
N ASP A 445 -14.49 -25.68 1.96
CA ASP A 445 -14.81 -25.16 0.63
C ASP A 445 -13.99 -23.90 0.32
N PHE A 446 -13.21 -23.95 -0.75
CA PHE A 446 -12.38 -22.83 -1.19
C PHE A 446 -13.23 -21.64 -1.67
N GLU A 447 -14.38 -21.88 -2.28
CA GLU A 447 -15.29 -20.82 -2.71
C GLU A 447 -15.84 -20.01 -1.53
N GLU A 448 -16.12 -20.67 -0.41
CA GLU A 448 -16.53 -19.97 0.81
C GLU A 448 -15.40 -19.09 1.39
N VAL A 449 -14.15 -19.55 1.32
CA VAL A 449 -12.98 -18.72 1.66
C VAL A 449 -12.91 -17.49 0.76
N VAL A 450 -13.07 -17.65 -0.55
CA VAL A 450 -13.09 -16.56 -1.54
C VAL A 450 -14.23 -15.59 -1.26
N ARG A 451 -15.42 -16.09 -0.94
CA ARG A 451 -16.60 -15.28 -0.60
C ARG A 451 -16.33 -14.40 0.61
N LEU A 452 -15.79 -14.96 1.69
CA LEU A 452 -15.47 -14.23 2.93
C LEU A 452 -14.37 -13.19 2.72
N ASP A 453 -13.33 -13.52 1.95
CA ASP A 453 -12.27 -12.58 1.62
C ASP A 453 -12.81 -11.42 0.74
N LYS A 454 -13.69 -11.71 -0.22
CA LYS A 454 -14.34 -10.71 -1.06
C LYS A 454 -15.29 -9.83 -0.24
N GLU A 455 -16.03 -10.40 0.71
CA GLU A 455 -16.89 -9.67 1.66
C GLU A 455 -16.07 -8.70 2.50
N TYR A 456 -14.93 -9.14 3.04
CA TYR A 456 -14.00 -8.28 3.77
C TYR A 456 -13.51 -7.12 2.89
N ILE A 457 -13.07 -7.38 1.66
CA ILE A 457 -12.55 -6.36 0.74
C ILE A 457 -13.63 -5.34 0.41
N THR A 458 -14.84 -5.80 0.09
CA THR A 458 -15.97 -4.95 -0.32
C THR A 458 -16.45 -4.03 0.81
N ASN A 459 -16.51 -4.55 2.03
CA ASN A 459 -17.07 -3.86 3.18
C ASN A 459 -16.01 -3.27 4.11
N TRP A 460 -14.74 -3.30 3.72
CA TRP A 460 -13.65 -2.86 4.58
C TRP A 460 -13.82 -1.44 5.10
N ASN A 461 -13.61 -1.30 6.38
CA ASN A 461 -13.42 -0.06 7.13
C ASN A 461 -12.61 -0.36 8.40
N ILE A 462 -12.09 0.64 9.08
CA ILE A 462 -11.30 0.47 10.32
C ILE A 462 -12.09 -0.26 11.41
N GLY A 463 -13.39 -0.02 11.52
CA GLY A 463 -14.25 -0.72 12.50
C GLY A 463 -14.32 -2.22 12.26
N LEU A 464 -14.30 -2.66 10.99
CA LEU A 464 -14.26 -4.08 10.63
C LEU A 464 -12.91 -4.71 11.02
N ASP A 465 -11.80 -3.99 10.82
CA ASP A 465 -10.48 -4.45 11.27
C ASP A 465 -10.45 -4.64 12.79
N ILE A 466 -10.93 -3.66 13.55
CA ILE A 466 -11.05 -3.76 15.01
C ILE A 466 -11.87 -4.98 15.42
N LYS A 467 -13.01 -5.22 14.76
CA LYS A 467 -13.87 -6.37 15.03
C LYS A 467 -13.15 -7.71 14.77
N ILE A 468 -12.43 -7.80 13.64
CA ILE A 468 -11.66 -9.01 13.29
C ILE A 468 -10.52 -9.20 14.29
N PHE A 469 -9.82 -8.15 14.70
CA PHE A 469 -8.75 -8.21 15.70
C PHE A 469 -9.24 -8.83 17.01
N PHE A 470 -10.34 -8.32 17.59
CA PHE A 470 -10.89 -8.88 18.83
C PHE A 470 -11.40 -10.31 18.64
N LYS A 471 -12.04 -10.62 17.50
CA LYS A 471 -12.43 -12.00 17.18
C LYS A 471 -11.21 -12.93 17.11
N THR A 472 -10.10 -12.49 16.52
CA THR A 472 -8.86 -13.27 16.46
C THR A 472 -8.36 -13.64 17.86
N ILE A 473 -8.32 -12.65 18.77
CA ILE A 473 -7.93 -12.91 20.17
C ILE A 473 -8.85 -13.94 20.80
N MET A 474 -10.16 -13.82 20.62
CA MET A 474 -11.12 -14.78 21.18
C MET A 474 -10.95 -16.19 20.61
N VAL A 475 -10.72 -16.33 19.30
CA VAL A 475 -10.50 -17.63 18.62
C VAL A 475 -9.20 -18.29 19.14
N VAL A 476 -8.13 -17.51 19.29
CA VAL A 476 -6.85 -18.00 19.80
C VAL A 476 -6.98 -18.46 21.28
N LEU A 477 -7.69 -17.68 22.12
CA LEU A 477 -7.91 -18.03 23.52
C LEU A 477 -8.83 -19.25 23.70
N LYS A 478 -9.88 -19.37 22.89
CA LYS A 478 -10.81 -20.52 22.96
C LYS A 478 -10.24 -21.80 22.36
N LYS A 479 -9.09 -21.74 21.69
CA LYS A 479 -8.48 -22.86 20.95
C LYS A 479 -9.40 -23.45 19.86
N ASP A 480 -10.42 -22.72 19.44
CA ASP A 480 -11.33 -23.17 18.38
C ASP A 480 -10.59 -23.21 17.03
N GLY A 481 -10.44 -24.38 16.48
CA GLY A 481 -9.88 -24.58 15.14
C GLY A 481 -8.35 -24.48 15.03
N SER A 482 -7.60 -24.60 16.13
CA SER A 482 -6.14 -24.76 16.05
C SER A 482 -5.78 -26.18 15.67
N MET A 483 -5.33 -26.39 14.45
CA MET A 483 -4.48 -27.51 14.04
C MET A 483 -3.33 -26.98 13.23
#